data_dbf4d9c981d2b72d25b09a55a6b142b9
#
_entry.id   dbf4d9c981d2b72d25b09a55a6b142b9
#
_cell.length_a   1.000
_cell.length_b   1.000
_cell.length_c   1.000
_cell.angle_alpha   90.00
_cell.angle_beta   90.00
_cell.angle_gamma   90.00
#
_symmetry.space_group_name_H-M   'P 1'
#
loop_
_entity.id
_entity.type
_entity.pdbx_description
1 polymer ?
#
loop_
_entity_poly.entity_id
_entity_poly.type
_entity_poly.pdbx_seq_one_letter_code
_entity_poly.pdbx_strand_id
1 'polypeptide(L)'
;MGRDFFAFQDLKSNRENARYKDWFCDVNFWGNNEYNDGFSYGNWGGYNLLVKLNQCNPEVQQYHYDTVRFWVEQFDIDGIRLDAADVLDFDFMRGLRRLANEVKPEFWLMGEVIHGD
;
A
#
# COMPACT_ATOMS: atom_id res chain seq x y z
N MET A 1 -0.87 -5.00 2.80
CA MET A 1 0.50 -5.52 2.60
C MET A 1 0.80 -6.58 3.65
N GLY A 2 1.57 -7.60 3.31
CA GLY A 2 1.90 -8.66 4.25
C GLY A 2 2.94 -8.24 5.29
N ARG A 3 3.04 -9.02 6.38
CA ARG A 3 3.97 -8.71 7.48
C ARG A 3 5.45 -8.91 7.08
N ASP A 4 5.73 -9.62 5.99
CA ASP A 4 7.10 -9.82 5.50
C ASP A 4 7.63 -8.65 4.67
N PHE A 5 6.80 -7.66 4.40
CA PHE A 5 7.18 -6.47 3.63
C PHE A 5 8.34 -5.74 4.32
N PHE A 6 9.35 -5.31 3.55
CA PHE A 6 10.59 -4.75 4.11
C PHE A 6 10.33 -3.55 5.04
N ALA A 7 9.40 -2.67 4.68
CA ALA A 7 9.10 -1.49 5.50
C ALA A 7 8.44 -1.89 6.82
N PHE A 8 7.63 -2.95 6.83
CA PHE A 8 7.03 -3.46 8.07
C PHE A 8 8.09 -4.11 8.98
N GLN A 9 9.03 -4.85 8.40
CA GLN A 9 10.13 -5.44 9.19
C GLN A 9 10.99 -4.35 9.82
N ASP A 10 11.22 -3.23 9.13
CA ASP A 10 11.88 -2.05 9.69
C ASP A 10 11.10 -1.49 10.88
N LEU A 11 9.78 -1.32 10.73
CA LEU A 11 8.92 -0.82 11.82
C LEU A 11 8.98 -1.73 13.04
N LYS A 12 8.90 -3.04 12.82
CA LYS A 12 8.94 -4.05 13.87
C LYS A 12 10.28 -4.04 14.63
N SER A 13 11.38 -3.89 13.90
CA SER A 13 12.73 -3.94 14.48
C SER A 13 13.15 -2.63 15.15
N ASN A 14 12.80 -1.50 14.58
CA ASN A 14 13.29 -0.19 14.99
C ASN A 14 12.23 0.68 15.69
N ARG A 15 10.96 0.32 15.64
CA ARG A 15 9.84 0.96 16.32
C ARG A 15 9.81 2.47 16.04
N GLU A 16 9.87 3.34 17.05
CA GLU A 16 9.84 4.80 16.91
C GLU A 16 10.98 5.35 16.07
N ASN A 17 12.07 4.63 15.95
CA ASN A 17 13.24 5.02 15.15
C ASN A 17 13.22 4.44 13.73
N ALA A 18 12.13 3.75 13.34
CA ALA A 18 12.03 3.13 12.04
C ALA A 18 12.00 4.18 10.93
N ARG A 19 12.78 3.93 9.86
CA ARG A 19 12.85 4.79 8.66
C ARG A 19 11.48 4.90 7.99
N TYR A 20 10.71 3.82 7.98
CA TYR A 20 9.44 3.69 7.26
C TYR A 20 8.21 3.73 8.16
N LYS A 21 8.34 4.25 9.40
CA LYS A 21 7.19 4.25 10.34
C LYS A 21 5.97 5.00 9.79
N ASP A 22 6.18 6.06 9.01
CA ASP A 22 5.10 6.88 8.45
C ASP A 22 4.46 6.27 7.21
N TRP A 23 4.94 5.10 6.77
CA TRP A 23 4.33 4.34 5.68
C TRP A 23 3.09 3.58 6.12
N PHE A 24 2.82 3.52 7.43
CA PHE A 24 1.73 2.73 8.01
C PHE A 24 0.71 3.61 8.70
N CYS A 25 -0.54 3.13 8.74
CA CYS A 25 -1.65 3.83 9.37
C CYS A 25 -1.77 3.42 10.84
N ASP A 26 -2.21 4.38 11.67
CA ASP A 26 -2.68 4.11 13.03
C ASP A 26 -1.67 3.36 13.91
N VAL A 27 -0.39 3.60 13.71
CA VAL A 27 0.66 2.96 14.54
C VAL A 27 0.59 3.53 15.96
N ASN A 28 0.49 2.62 16.94
CA ASN A 28 0.44 2.97 18.35
C ASN A 28 1.44 2.12 19.13
N PHE A 29 2.55 2.74 19.56
CA PHE A 29 3.62 2.05 20.27
C PHE A 29 3.26 1.74 21.73
N TRP A 30 2.11 2.22 22.22
CA TRP A 30 1.59 1.90 23.55
C TRP A 30 0.64 0.71 23.52
N GLY A 31 0.28 0.23 22.32
CA GLY A 31 -0.61 -0.90 22.13
C GLY A 31 0.13 -2.20 21.89
N ASN A 32 -0.62 -3.21 21.44
CA ASN A 32 -0.07 -4.51 21.07
C ASN A 32 -1.01 -5.14 20.02
N ASN A 33 -0.63 -6.30 19.50
CA ASN A 33 -1.43 -7.06 18.54
C ASN A 33 -1.33 -8.55 18.83
N GLU A 34 -2.06 -9.37 18.07
CA GLU A 34 -2.12 -10.82 18.28
C GLU A 34 -0.77 -11.53 18.09
N TYR A 35 0.18 -10.91 17.39
CA TYR A 35 1.52 -11.44 17.18
C TYR A 35 2.52 -10.99 18.26
N ASN A 36 2.05 -10.24 19.26
CA ASN A 36 2.86 -9.74 20.38
C ASN A 36 4.05 -8.89 19.94
N ASP A 37 3.86 -8.02 18.96
CA ASP A 37 4.92 -7.14 18.44
C ASP A 37 5.25 -5.97 19.38
N GLY A 38 4.38 -5.68 20.35
CA GLY A 38 4.55 -4.55 21.26
C GLY A 38 4.06 -3.22 20.70
N PHE A 39 3.30 -3.24 19.62
CA PHE A 39 2.62 -2.06 19.04
C PHE A 39 1.39 -2.53 18.26
N SER A 40 0.48 -1.60 18.01
CA SER A 40 -0.67 -1.87 17.13
C SER A 40 -0.55 -1.03 15.85
N TYR A 41 -1.27 -1.42 14.82
CA TYR A 41 -1.23 -0.75 13.52
C TYR A 41 -2.56 -0.92 12.78
N GLY A 42 -2.80 -0.07 11.77
CA GLY A 42 -3.95 -0.19 10.90
C GLY A 42 -3.87 -1.47 10.06
N ASN A 43 -5.02 -2.09 9.85
CA ASN A 43 -5.10 -3.33 9.06
C ASN A 43 -6.38 -3.32 8.21
N TRP A 44 -6.50 -4.31 7.33
CA TRP A 44 -7.68 -4.46 6.49
C TRP A 44 -8.64 -5.47 7.11
N GLY A 45 -9.85 -5.02 7.41
CA GLY A 45 -10.92 -5.88 7.88
C GLY A 45 -10.69 -6.52 9.25
N GLY A 46 -9.81 -5.96 10.09
CA GLY A 46 -9.49 -6.52 11.40
C GLY A 46 -8.41 -7.59 11.39
N TYR A 47 -7.78 -7.86 10.25
CA TYR A 47 -6.76 -8.91 10.11
C TYR A 47 -5.35 -8.31 10.21
N ASN A 48 -4.65 -8.52 11.32
CA ASN A 48 -3.30 -8.00 11.53
C ASN A 48 -2.26 -8.57 10.55
N LEU A 49 -2.56 -9.68 9.88
CA LEU A 49 -1.71 -10.20 8.81
C LEU A 49 -1.70 -9.27 7.60
N LEU A 50 -2.78 -8.49 7.41
CA LEU A 50 -2.95 -7.58 6.29
C LEU A 50 -2.70 -6.15 6.75
N VAL A 51 -1.46 -5.71 6.70
CA VAL A 51 -1.03 -4.40 7.19
C VAL A 51 -1.48 -3.30 6.23
N LYS A 52 -2.04 -2.23 6.77
CA LYS A 52 -2.53 -1.11 5.98
C LYS A 52 -1.45 -0.05 5.80
N LEU A 53 -1.10 0.22 4.53
CA LEU A 53 -0.16 1.28 4.17
C LEU A 53 -0.86 2.64 4.16
N ASN A 54 -0.10 3.68 4.51
CA ASN A 54 -0.59 5.06 4.45
C ASN A 54 -0.52 5.57 3.00
N GLN A 55 -1.62 5.48 2.28
CA GLN A 55 -1.73 5.86 0.87
C GLN A 55 -1.56 7.36 0.63
N CYS A 56 -1.70 8.19 1.66
CA CYS A 56 -1.51 9.63 1.57
C CYS A 56 -0.04 10.03 1.66
N ASN A 57 0.85 9.13 2.07
CA ASN A 57 2.28 9.39 2.16
C ASN A 57 2.90 9.37 0.76
N PRO A 58 3.54 10.49 0.32
CA PRO A 58 4.14 10.55 -1.03
C PRO A 58 5.18 9.46 -1.29
N GLU A 59 5.94 9.04 -0.28
CA GLU A 59 6.91 7.96 -0.43
C GLU A 59 6.22 6.62 -0.72
N VAL A 60 5.11 6.33 -0.06
CA VAL A 60 4.31 5.13 -0.31
C VAL A 60 3.75 5.16 -1.72
N GLN A 61 3.20 6.29 -2.14
CA GLN A 61 2.68 6.47 -3.50
C GLN A 61 3.78 6.23 -4.53
N GLN A 62 4.95 6.83 -4.32
CA GLN A 62 6.07 6.68 -5.25
C GLN A 62 6.57 5.23 -5.32
N TYR A 63 6.60 4.54 -4.18
CA TYR A 63 6.96 3.12 -4.14
C TYR A 63 6.04 2.29 -5.05
N HIS A 64 4.73 2.53 -4.96
CA HIS A 64 3.76 1.81 -5.79
C HIS A 64 3.90 2.17 -7.27
N TYR A 65 4.14 3.44 -7.58
CA TYR A 65 4.35 3.87 -8.97
C TYR A 65 5.58 3.21 -9.57
N ASP A 66 6.68 3.17 -8.82
CA ASP A 66 7.91 2.50 -9.26
C ASP A 66 7.71 1.00 -9.48
N THR A 67 6.88 0.37 -8.64
CA THR A 67 6.53 -1.04 -8.77
C THR A 67 5.77 -1.30 -10.06
N VAL A 68 4.79 -0.46 -10.40
CA VAL A 68 4.03 -0.57 -11.65
C VAL A 68 4.94 -0.38 -12.85
N ARG A 69 5.82 0.63 -12.82
CA ARG A 69 6.80 0.85 -13.90
C ARG A 69 7.70 -0.37 -14.08
N PHE A 70 8.17 -0.95 -12.99
CA PHE A 70 9.00 -2.14 -13.01
C PHE A 70 8.27 -3.31 -13.70
N TRP A 71 7.00 -3.53 -13.35
CA TRP A 71 6.22 -4.61 -13.95
C TRP A 71 5.99 -4.39 -15.45
N VAL A 72 5.74 -3.16 -15.87
CA VAL A 72 5.59 -2.85 -17.31
C VAL A 72 6.91 -3.10 -18.04
N GLU A 73 8.03 -2.63 -17.49
CA GLU A 73 9.34 -2.74 -18.14
C GLU A 73 9.85 -4.18 -18.19
N GLN A 74 9.63 -4.97 -17.14
CA GLN A 74 10.18 -6.32 -17.02
C GLN A 74 9.23 -7.40 -17.54
N PHE A 75 7.93 -7.20 -17.43
CA PHE A 75 6.93 -8.22 -17.75
C PHE A 75 5.91 -7.79 -18.80
N ASP A 76 6.00 -6.56 -19.29
CA ASP A 76 5.11 -6.01 -20.33
C ASP A 76 3.61 -6.19 -20.01
N ILE A 77 3.23 -5.95 -18.76
CA ILE A 77 1.82 -6.06 -18.37
C ILE A 77 0.98 -4.96 -19.06
N ASP A 78 -0.31 -5.25 -19.27
CA ASP A 78 -1.24 -4.34 -19.95
C ASP A 78 -2.18 -3.60 -19.02
N GLY A 79 -2.15 -3.92 -17.73
CA GLY A 79 -3.00 -3.29 -16.74
C GLY A 79 -2.82 -3.88 -15.36
N ILE A 80 -3.51 -3.29 -14.38
CA ILE A 80 -3.53 -3.78 -13.00
C ILE A 80 -4.95 -3.74 -12.44
N ARG A 81 -5.22 -4.63 -11.49
CA ARG A 81 -6.47 -4.65 -10.73
C ARG A 81 -6.20 -4.12 -9.33
N LEU A 82 -7.04 -3.20 -8.87
CA LEU A 82 -6.94 -2.58 -7.55
C LEU A 82 -8.00 -3.17 -6.64
N ASP A 83 -7.58 -3.89 -5.60
CA ASP A 83 -8.50 -4.43 -4.61
C ASP A 83 -9.11 -3.30 -3.77
N ALA A 84 -10.43 -3.40 -3.50
CA ALA A 84 -11.15 -2.45 -2.66
C ALA A 84 -10.94 -0.98 -3.10
N ALA A 85 -11.10 -0.71 -4.39
CA ALA A 85 -10.85 0.62 -4.97
C ALA A 85 -11.69 1.72 -4.33
N ASP A 86 -12.86 1.38 -3.79
CA ASP A 86 -13.77 2.32 -3.13
C ASP A 86 -13.22 2.90 -1.82
N VAL A 87 -12.21 2.24 -1.22
CA VAL A 87 -11.58 2.71 0.03
C VAL A 87 -10.14 3.19 -0.19
N LEU A 88 -9.69 3.27 -1.45
CA LEU A 88 -8.37 3.80 -1.77
C LEU A 88 -8.38 5.33 -1.80
N ASP A 89 -7.23 5.92 -1.48
CA ASP A 89 -7.05 7.36 -1.50
C ASP A 89 -7.25 7.93 -2.90
N PHE A 90 -8.00 9.03 -3.00
CA PHE A 90 -8.36 9.63 -4.29
C PHE A 90 -7.13 10.19 -5.03
N ASP A 91 -6.22 10.84 -4.32
CA ASP A 91 -5.01 11.41 -4.93
C ASP A 91 -4.07 10.31 -5.43
N PHE A 92 -4.00 9.21 -4.70
CA PHE A 92 -3.25 8.03 -5.13
C PHE A 92 -3.83 7.46 -6.42
N MET A 93 -5.16 7.34 -6.49
CA MET A 93 -5.85 6.85 -7.71
C MET A 93 -5.60 7.75 -8.91
N ARG A 94 -5.60 9.07 -8.70
CA ARG A 94 -5.26 10.03 -9.77
C ARG A 94 -3.83 9.84 -10.27
N GLY A 95 -2.89 9.65 -9.34
CA GLY A 95 -1.49 9.41 -9.67
C GLY A 95 -1.32 8.13 -10.48
N LEU A 96 -2.03 7.06 -10.12
CA LEU A 96 -2.01 5.81 -10.88
C LEU A 96 -2.56 6.00 -12.28
N ARG A 97 -3.64 6.77 -12.45
CA ARG A 97 -4.21 7.06 -13.77
C ARG A 97 -3.21 7.81 -14.64
N ARG A 98 -2.53 8.80 -14.06
CA ARG A 98 -1.51 9.58 -14.76
C ARG A 98 -0.35 8.70 -15.18
N LEU A 99 0.13 7.86 -14.27
CA LEU A 99 1.21 6.90 -14.53
C LEU A 99 0.82 5.92 -15.65
N ALA A 100 -0.40 5.39 -15.60
CA ALA A 100 -0.89 4.44 -16.60
C ALA A 100 -0.80 5.04 -18.02
N ASN A 101 -1.16 6.32 -18.16
CA ASN A 101 -1.09 7.00 -19.44
C ASN A 101 0.35 7.22 -19.92
N GLU A 102 1.31 7.32 -18.99
CA GLU A 102 2.73 7.53 -19.33
C GLU A 102 3.45 6.24 -19.73
N VAL A 103 3.17 5.14 -19.01
CA VAL A 103 3.98 3.93 -19.16
C VAL A 103 3.61 3.10 -20.38
N LYS A 104 2.34 3.15 -20.77
CA LYS A 104 1.88 2.33 -21.88
C LYS A 104 0.56 2.87 -22.43
N PRO A 105 0.45 3.13 -23.76
CA PRO A 105 -0.85 3.46 -24.36
C PRO A 105 -1.83 2.32 -24.10
N GLU A 106 -3.07 2.65 -23.79
CA GLU A 106 -4.13 1.68 -23.52
C GLU A 106 -3.93 0.83 -22.25
N PHE A 107 -3.00 1.25 -21.37
CA PHE A 107 -2.85 0.59 -20.07
C PHE A 107 -4.15 0.78 -19.26
N TRP A 108 -4.73 -0.33 -18.78
CA TRP A 108 -6.00 -0.27 -18.08
C TRP A 108 -5.84 -0.37 -16.57
N LEU A 109 -6.76 0.30 -15.86
CA LEU A 109 -6.90 0.18 -14.40
C LEU A 109 -8.29 -0.38 -14.11
N MET A 110 -8.36 -1.47 -13.36
CA MET A 110 -9.63 -2.07 -12.92
C MET A 110 -9.71 -1.99 -11.40
N GLY A 111 -10.74 -1.30 -10.90
CA GLY A 111 -11.00 -1.20 -9.48
C GLY A 111 -12.05 -2.20 -9.04
N GLU A 112 -11.80 -2.89 -7.93
CA GLU A 112 -12.81 -3.70 -7.27
C GLU A 112 -13.58 -2.82 -6.29
N VAL A 113 -14.91 -2.77 -6.43
CA VAL A 113 -15.81 -2.07 -5.50
C VAL A 113 -16.57 -3.10 -4.70
N ILE A 114 -16.26 -3.18 -3.40
CA ILE A 114 -16.79 -4.22 -2.52
C ILE A 114 -18.28 -4.04 -2.27
N HIS A 115 -18.75 -2.78 -2.22
CA HIS A 115 -20.13 -2.46 -1.89
C HIS A 115 -21.07 -2.38 -3.10
N GLY A 116 -20.55 -2.62 -4.29
CA GLY A 116 -21.35 -2.90 -5.48
C GLY A 116 -22.23 -1.79 -6.03
N ASP A 117 -22.01 -0.58 -5.63
CA ASP A 117 -22.83 0.54 -6.12
C ASP A 117 -22.27 1.21 -7.36
#